data_1b3b4b3e4341948efaac1fd0ece6eaad
#
_entry.id   1b3b4b3e4341948efaac1fd0ece6eaad
#
_cell.length_a   1.000
_cell.length_b   1.000
_cell.length_c   1.000
_cell.angle_alpha   90.00
_cell.angle_beta   90.00
_cell.angle_gamma   90.00
#
_symmetry.space_group_name_H-M   'P 1'
#
loop_
_entity.id
_entity.type
_entity.pdbx_description
1 polymer ?
#
loop_
_entity_poly.entity_id
_entity_poly.type
_entity_poly.pdbx_seq_one_letter_code
_entity_poly.pdbx_strand_id
1 'polypeptide(L)'
;GANVNVDLIIDQPSMFDLYDGGGLDQAYLGLAQVDADGNVNVSRFNGRLAGCGGFIDITQNSRKVHFCGTFTAGGLKIETGNGKLKIVQEGSSKKFIRAVDQITFSARYACRSGQPVLFITERAVFRLTAEGPELIEIAPGIDLQRDILAQMDFAPKISPQLKLMDAHIFRDEKMGLTID
;
A
#
# COMPACT_ATOMS: atom_id res chain seq x y z
N GLY A 1 -1.20 6.79 23.60
CA GLY A 1 -1.37 5.91 24.74
C GLY A 1 -0.06 5.30 25.19
N ALA A 2 -0.02 4.76 26.40
CA ALA A 2 1.17 4.08 26.89
C ALA A 2 1.30 2.71 26.23
N ASN A 3 2.50 2.36 25.80
CA ASN A 3 2.84 1.04 25.30
C ASN A 3 3.33 0.13 26.44
N VAL A 4 3.30 -1.18 26.22
CA VAL A 4 3.84 -2.18 27.13
C VAL A 4 5.23 -2.59 26.65
N ASN A 5 6.20 -2.65 27.58
CA ASN A 5 7.58 -3.09 27.31
C ASN A 5 8.28 -2.25 26.22
N VAL A 6 8.22 -0.93 26.35
CA VAL A 6 8.93 -0.02 25.43
C VAL A 6 10.41 0.08 25.80
N ASP A 7 11.28 0.12 24.80
CA ASP A 7 12.71 0.36 25.00
C ASP A 7 13.00 1.86 25.19
N LEU A 8 12.19 2.73 24.58
CA LEU A 8 12.38 4.17 24.62
C LEU A 8 11.04 4.91 24.52
N ILE A 9 10.91 6.00 25.27
CA ILE A 9 9.85 7.00 25.11
C ILE A 9 10.54 8.35 24.91
N ILE A 10 10.23 9.01 23.80
CA ILE A 10 10.74 10.33 23.43
C ILE A 10 9.57 11.26 23.13
N ASP A 11 9.81 12.55 23.18
CA ASP A 11 8.82 13.56 22.78
C ASP A 11 8.55 13.51 21.27
N GLN A 12 7.39 13.98 20.86
CA GLN A 12 6.95 13.92 19.46
C GLN A 12 7.89 14.65 18.47
N PRO A 13 8.39 15.86 18.75
CA PRO A 13 9.33 16.53 17.84
C PRO A 13 10.59 15.69 17.60
N SER A 14 11.23 15.21 18.67
CA SER A 14 12.44 14.37 18.55
C SER A 14 12.18 13.04 17.82
N MET A 15 10.96 12.48 17.95
CA MET A 15 10.55 11.30 17.20
C MET A 15 10.47 11.59 15.69
N PHE A 16 9.88 12.71 15.30
CA PHE A 16 9.81 13.10 13.88
C PHE A 16 11.17 13.49 13.32
N ASP A 17 12.03 14.14 14.09
CA ASP A 17 13.43 14.39 13.69
C ASP A 17 14.18 13.07 13.40
N LEU A 18 13.94 12.03 14.20
CA LEU A 18 14.47 10.68 13.93
C LEU A 18 13.95 10.11 12.61
N TYR A 19 12.65 10.27 12.32
CA TYR A 19 12.04 9.78 11.08
C TYR A 19 12.59 10.52 9.86
N ASP A 20 12.64 11.86 9.91
CA ASP A 20 13.20 12.70 8.87
C ASP A 20 14.71 12.45 8.66
N GLY A 21 15.42 12.11 9.71
CA GLY A 21 16.81 11.70 9.66
C GLY A 21 17.05 10.31 9.07
N GLY A 22 16.01 9.58 8.65
CA GLY A 22 16.12 8.24 8.07
C GLY A 22 16.24 7.12 9.12
N GLY A 23 15.78 7.35 10.33
CA GLY A 23 15.85 6.39 11.43
C GLY A 23 14.91 5.19 11.31
N LEU A 24 14.03 5.14 10.29
CA LEU A 24 13.12 4.03 10.07
C LEU A 24 13.64 3.08 8.99
N ASP A 25 13.82 1.82 9.34
CA ASP A 25 14.16 0.77 8.37
C ASP A 25 12.96 0.42 7.47
N GLN A 26 11.75 0.44 8.04
CA GLN A 26 10.51 0.15 7.30
C GLN A 26 9.36 1.00 7.84
N ALA A 27 8.52 1.50 6.96
CA ALA A 27 7.28 2.20 7.29
C ALA A 27 6.08 1.50 6.66
N TYR A 28 5.01 1.33 7.42
CA TYR A 28 3.75 0.72 6.99
C TYR A 28 2.62 1.73 7.18
N LEU A 29 2.04 2.23 6.09
CA LEU A 29 1.01 3.27 6.13
C LEU A 29 -0.19 2.89 5.26
N GLY A 30 -1.35 3.45 5.59
CA GLY A 30 -2.52 3.35 4.75
C GLY A 30 -2.34 4.10 3.42
N LEU A 31 -3.04 3.66 2.39
CA LEU A 31 -3.17 4.40 1.14
C LEU A 31 -4.65 4.72 0.88
N ALA A 32 -4.91 5.92 0.37
CA ALA A 32 -6.27 6.28 -0.04
C ALA A 32 -6.39 6.37 -1.57
N GLN A 33 -5.42 6.99 -2.26
CA GLN A 33 -5.34 7.00 -3.72
C GLN A 33 -3.90 6.75 -4.16
N VAL A 34 -3.74 6.03 -5.27
CA VAL A 34 -2.47 5.81 -5.96
C VAL A 34 -2.68 6.14 -7.43
N ASP A 35 -1.76 6.89 -8.06
CA ASP A 35 -1.86 7.21 -9.48
C ASP A 35 -0.96 6.35 -10.38
N ALA A 36 -1.05 6.62 -11.69
CA ALA A 36 -0.31 5.90 -12.72
C ALA A 36 1.22 6.02 -12.57
N ASP A 37 1.72 7.08 -11.95
CA ASP A 37 3.14 7.28 -11.66
C ASP A 37 3.55 6.60 -10.34
N GLY A 38 2.58 6.19 -9.50
CA GLY A 38 2.79 5.63 -8.17
C GLY A 38 2.82 6.65 -7.05
N ASN A 39 2.41 7.91 -7.30
CA ASN A 39 2.22 8.88 -6.24
C ASN A 39 1.05 8.46 -5.34
N VAL A 40 1.14 8.79 -4.05
CA VAL A 40 0.08 8.50 -3.08
C VAL A 40 -0.52 9.80 -2.55
N ASN A 41 -1.85 9.82 -2.46
CA ASN A 41 -2.62 10.88 -1.82
C ASN A 41 -3.37 10.34 -0.61
N VAL A 42 -3.22 11.06 0.52
CA VAL A 42 -4.03 10.88 1.74
C VAL A 42 -4.54 12.21 2.29
N SER A 43 -4.21 13.33 1.65
CA SER A 43 -4.32 14.67 2.25
C SER A 43 -5.39 15.54 1.65
N ARG A 44 -5.89 15.25 0.43
CA ARG A 44 -6.93 16.07 -0.24
C ARG A 44 -7.84 15.21 -1.10
N PHE A 45 -9.15 15.37 -0.98
CA PHE A 45 -10.14 14.61 -1.73
C PHE A 45 -11.31 15.51 -2.15
N ASN A 46 -11.62 15.57 -3.44
CA ASN A 46 -12.75 16.35 -3.98
C ASN A 46 -12.72 17.82 -3.51
N GLY A 47 -11.54 18.43 -3.51
CA GLY A 47 -11.34 19.81 -3.06
C GLY A 47 -11.29 20.01 -1.54
N ARG A 48 -11.65 18.99 -0.74
CA ARG A 48 -11.58 19.05 0.73
C ARG A 48 -10.20 18.66 1.21
N LEU A 49 -9.59 19.51 2.02
CA LEU A 49 -8.32 19.26 2.67
C LEU A 49 -8.53 18.40 3.93
N ALA A 50 -7.98 17.19 3.92
CA ALA A 50 -7.97 16.29 5.08
C ALA A 50 -6.72 16.47 5.94
N GLY A 51 -5.63 16.95 5.33
CA GLY A 51 -4.31 17.07 5.96
C GLY A 51 -3.49 15.78 5.85
N CYS A 52 -2.17 15.91 5.96
CA CYS A 52 -1.23 14.80 5.80
C CYS A 52 -0.83 14.16 7.15
N GLY A 53 -1.04 14.82 8.29
CA GLY A 53 -0.46 14.36 9.56
C GLY A 53 1.05 14.16 9.42
N GLY A 54 1.57 13.10 9.99
CA GLY A 54 2.98 12.69 9.86
C GLY A 54 3.31 11.85 8.63
N PHE A 55 2.43 11.80 7.62
CA PHE A 55 2.62 10.91 6.47
C PHE A 55 3.89 11.20 5.68
N ILE A 56 4.20 12.48 5.47
CA ILE A 56 5.38 12.93 4.72
C ILE A 56 6.64 12.57 5.50
N ASP A 57 6.72 12.97 6.77
CA ASP A 57 7.88 12.73 7.64
C ASP A 57 8.22 11.23 7.75
N ILE A 58 7.18 10.40 7.90
CA ILE A 58 7.34 8.94 8.04
C ILE A 58 7.81 8.31 6.71
N THR A 59 7.25 8.73 5.57
CA THR A 59 7.49 8.03 4.31
C THR A 59 8.72 8.50 3.56
N GLN A 60 9.07 9.78 3.65
CA GLN A 60 10.05 10.40 2.74
C GLN A 60 11.45 9.82 2.88
N ASN A 61 11.93 9.58 4.10
CA ASN A 61 13.29 9.12 4.39
C ASN A 61 13.37 7.72 5.02
N SER A 62 12.23 7.02 5.14
CA SER A 62 12.25 5.60 5.52
C SER A 62 13.00 4.77 4.48
N ARG A 63 13.78 3.78 4.91
CA ARG A 63 14.56 2.94 3.99
C ARG A 63 13.69 2.10 3.07
N LYS A 64 12.49 1.69 3.52
CA LYS A 64 11.46 0.99 2.72
C LYS A 64 10.08 1.48 3.13
N VAL A 65 9.17 1.59 2.18
CA VAL A 65 7.79 1.99 2.44
C VAL A 65 6.81 0.94 1.91
N HIS A 66 5.85 0.57 2.75
CA HIS A 66 4.79 -0.36 2.43
C HIS A 66 3.44 0.34 2.63
N PHE A 67 2.77 0.68 1.53
CA PHE A 67 1.42 1.19 1.58
C PHE A 67 0.43 0.03 1.62
N CYS A 68 -0.35 -0.07 2.69
CA CYS A 68 -1.29 -1.16 2.94
C CYS A 68 -2.72 -0.64 2.92
N GLY A 69 -3.63 -1.32 2.25
CA GLY A 69 -5.02 -0.93 2.24
C GLY A 69 -5.87 -1.81 1.33
N THR A 70 -7.17 -1.54 1.28
CA THR A 70 -8.05 -2.22 0.34
C THR A 70 -7.83 -1.71 -1.09
N PHE A 71 -8.08 -2.55 -2.09
CA PHE A 71 -7.93 -2.20 -3.50
C PHE A 71 -8.95 -1.14 -3.95
N THR A 72 -10.18 -1.29 -3.52
CA THR A 72 -11.26 -0.30 -3.67
C THR A 72 -11.81 0.13 -2.32
N ALA A 73 -12.56 1.22 -2.27
CA ALA A 73 -13.21 1.74 -1.07
C ALA A 73 -14.74 1.82 -1.27
N GLY A 74 -15.47 2.06 -0.18
CA GLY A 74 -16.92 2.26 -0.26
C GLY A 74 -17.71 0.97 -0.39
N GLY A 75 -17.60 0.10 0.62
CA GLY A 75 -18.46 -1.09 0.76
C GLY A 75 -17.88 -2.37 0.17
N LEU A 76 -16.55 -2.45 -0.03
CA LEU A 76 -15.88 -3.69 -0.40
C LEU A 76 -16.20 -4.79 0.62
N LYS A 77 -16.62 -5.96 0.14
CA LYS A 77 -16.81 -7.19 0.93
C LYS A 77 -16.06 -8.34 0.28
N ILE A 78 -15.31 -9.03 1.08
CA ILE A 78 -14.53 -10.19 0.66
C ILE A 78 -14.85 -11.40 1.53
N GLU A 79 -14.63 -12.58 0.98
CA GLU A 79 -14.59 -13.85 1.69
C GLU A 79 -13.24 -14.51 1.47
N THR A 80 -12.70 -15.11 2.52
CA THR A 80 -11.49 -15.94 2.45
C THR A 80 -11.82 -17.36 2.85
N GLY A 81 -11.12 -18.33 2.31
CA GLY A 81 -11.29 -19.73 2.66
C GLY A 81 -10.61 -20.66 1.65
N ASN A 82 -10.21 -21.83 2.11
CA ASN A 82 -9.55 -22.84 1.28
C ASN A 82 -8.33 -22.28 0.50
N GLY A 83 -7.63 -21.31 1.07
CA GLY A 83 -6.47 -20.70 0.44
C GLY A 83 -6.78 -19.74 -0.72
N LYS A 84 -7.99 -19.21 -0.80
CA LYS A 84 -8.45 -18.31 -1.87
C LYS A 84 -9.16 -17.09 -1.31
N LEU A 85 -9.12 -16.00 -2.08
CA LEU A 85 -9.90 -14.79 -1.90
C LEU A 85 -11.05 -14.73 -2.91
N LYS A 86 -12.22 -14.30 -2.46
CA LYS A 86 -13.38 -14.04 -3.31
C LYS A 86 -13.91 -12.63 -3.03
N ILE A 87 -14.12 -11.85 -4.07
CA ILE A 87 -14.82 -10.57 -3.99
C ILE A 87 -16.33 -10.85 -3.99
N VAL A 88 -16.99 -10.57 -2.87
CA VAL A 88 -18.44 -10.72 -2.73
C VAL A 88 -19.16 -9.47 -3.23
N GLN A 89 -18.61 -8.32 -2.91
CA GLN A 89 -19.09 -7.01 -3.35
C GLN A 89 -17.90 -6.10 -3.60
N GLU A 90 -17.83 -5.51 -4.78
CA GLU A 90 -16.81 -4.52 -5.10
C GLU A 90 -17.09 -3.19 -4.40
N GLY A 91 -16.04 -2.47 -4.04
CA GLY A 91 -16.14 -1.11 -3.53
C GLY A 91 -16.60 -0.13 -4.60
N SER A 92 -17.39 0.86 -4.21
CA SER A 92 -17.94 1.87 -5.14
C SER A 92 -16.92 2.90 -5.61
N SER A 93 -15.73 2.97 -4.97
CA SER A 93 -14.70 3.97 -5.25
C SER A 93 -13.38 3.31 -5.57
N LYS A 94 -12.84 3.62 -6.74
CA LYS A 94 -11.51 3.21 -7.15
C LYS A 94 -10.46 4.00 -6.37
N LYS A 95 -9.36 3.33 -6.02
CA LYS A 95 -8.21 3.94 -5.34
C LYS A 95 -6.99 4.04 -6.24
N PHE A 96 -6.91 3.18 -7.27
CA PHE A 96 -5.90 3.24 -8.32
C PHE A 96 -6.47 4.07 -9.48
N ILE A 97 -6.14 5.37 -9.50
CA ILE A 97 -6.73 6.38 -10.37
C ILE A 97 -5.67 6.98 -11.31
N ARG A 98 -6.09 7.66 -12.38
CA ARG A 98 -5.14 8.19 -13.37
C ARG A 98 -4.17 9.21 -12.79
N ALA A 99 -4.67 10.12 -11.95
CA ALA A 99 -3.87 11.13 -11.27
C ALA A 99 -4.48 11.44 -9.91
N VAL A 100 -3.65 11.58 -8.88
CA VAL A 100 -4.10 11.94 -7.53
C VAL A 100 -4.46 13.42 -7.42
N ASP A 101 -5.43 13.75 -6.55
CA ASP A 101 -5.84 15.14 -6.30
C ASP A 101 -4.71 15.98 -5.69
N GLN A 102 -3.82 15.36 -4.95
CA GLN A 102 -2.65 15.96 -4.34
C GLN A 102 -1.58 14.89 -4.10
N ILE A 103 -0.32 15.22 -4.36
CA ILE A 103 0.80 14.32 -4.06
C ILE A 103 1.19 14.51 -2.60
N THR A 104 0.89 13.49 -1.77
CA THR A 104 1.36 13.43 -0.37
C THR A 104 2.65 12.61 -0.29
N PHE A 105 2.80 11.57 -1.12
CA PHE A 105 4.04 10.83 -1.33
C PHE A 105 4.43 10.90 -2.81
N SER A 106 5.68 11.25 -3.09
CA SER A 106 6.20 11.40 -4.45
C SER A 106 6.94 10.16 -4.92
N ALA A 107 6.36 9.44 -5.87
CA ALA A 107 6.98 8.29 -6.53
C ALA A 107 8.30 8.68 -7.24
N ARG A 108 8.32 9.84 -7.89
CA ARG A 108 9.52 10.38 -8.56
C ARG A 108 10.67 10.58 -7.59
N TYR A 109 10.39 11.09 -6.39
CA TYR A 109 11.41 11.26 -5.35
C TYR A 109 11.93 9.90 -4.87
N ALA A 110 11.03 8.97 -4.55
CA ALA A 110 11.36 7.62 -4.11
C ALA A 110 12.23 6.87 -5.14
N CYS A 111 11.84 6.89 -6.42
CA CYS A 111 12.64 6.27 -7.48
C CYS A 111 14.03 6.90 -7.60
N ARG A 112 14.14 8.21 -7.49
CA ARG A 112 15.43 8.91 -7.59
C ARG A 112 16.35 8.63 -6.41
N SER A 113 15.81 8.45 -5.21
CA SER A 113 16.55 8.06 -4.01
C SER A 113 16.80 6.57 -3.90
N GLY A 114 16.24 5.76 -4.80
CA GLY A 114 16.35 4.30 -4.74
C GLY A 114 15.55 3.67 -3.61
N GLN A 115 14.51 4.35 -3.10
CA GLN A 115 13.68 3.86 -2.01
C GLN A 115 12.72 2.75 -2.52
N PRO A 116 12.79 1.52 -1.98
CA PRO A 116 11.84 0.47 -2.32
C PRO A 116 10.46 0.77 -1.77
N VAL A 117 9.42 0.67 -2.63
CA VAL A 117 8.03 0.91 -2.27
C VAL A 117 7.15 -0.24 -2.75
N LEU A 118 6.28 -0.73 -1.87
CA LEU A 118 5.22 -1.67 -2.21
C LEU A 118 3.84 -1.06 -1.93
N PHE A 119 2.90 -1.35 -2.82
CA PHE A 119 1.47 -1.11 -2.61
C PHE A 119 0.80 -2.47 -2.41
N ILE A 120 0.32 -2.73 -1.20
CA ILE A 120 -0.18 -4.03 -0.76
C ILE A 120 -1.67 -3.92 -0.50
N THR A 121 -2.44 -4.72 -1.20
CA THR A 121 -3.89 -4.81 -0.99
C THR A 121 -4.30 -6.25 -0.70
N GLU A 122 -5.55 -6.46 -0.36
CA GLU A 122 -6.10 -7.79 -0.12
C GLU A 122 -6.00 -8.72 -1.34
N ARG A 123 -5.91 -8.15 -2.58
CA ARG A 123 -5.99 -8.92 -3.82
C ARG A 123 -4.77 -8.78 -4.73
N ALA A 124 -3.97 -7.75 -4.56
CA ALA A 124 -2.84 -7.43 -5.44
C ALA A 124 -1.70 -6.76 -4.68
N VAL A 125 -0.47 -7.05 -5.09
CA VAL A 125 0.72 -6.32 -4.66
C VAL A 125 1.39 -5.70 -5.87
N PHE A 126 1.73 -4.41 -5.76
CA PHE A 126 2.51 -3.70 -6.76
C PHE A 126 3.83 -3.24 -6.16
N ARG A 127 4.85 -3.20 -7.00
CA ARG A 127 6.15 -2.61 -6.72
C ARG A 127 6.26 -1.29 -7.49
N LEU A 128 6.78 -0.25 -6.85
CA LEU A 128 7.10 0.99 -7.54
C LEU A 128 8.32 0.79 -8.46
N THR A 129 8.19 1.23 -9.70
CA THR A 129 9.27 1.31 -10.69
C THR A 129 9.36 2.72 -11.26
N ALA A 130 10.40 3.02 -12.03
CA ALA A 130 10.52 4.30 -12.73
C ALA A 130 9.38 4.55 -13.75
N GLU A 131 8.65 3.51 -14.15
CA GLU A 131 7.53 3.55 -15.08
C GLU A 131 6.16 3.47 -14.37
N GLY A 132 6.14 3.65 -13.04
CA GLY A 132 4.94 3.54 -12.20
C GLY A 132 4.79 2.18 -11.50
N PRO A 133 3.59 1.88 -10.99
CA PRO A 133 3.31 0.62 -10.29
C PRO A 133 3.39 -0.60 -11.22
N GLU A 134 4.18 -1.59 -10.85
CA GLU A 134 4.28 -2.89 -11.51
C GLU A 134 3.56 -3.95 -10.67
N LEU A 135 2.56 -4.61 -11.23
CA LEU A 135 1.83 -5.71 -10.59
C LEU A 135 2.74 -6.94 -10.48
N ILE A 136 3.01 -7.38 -9.26
CA ILE A 136 3.94 -8.50 -8.97
C ILE A 136 3.28 -9.71 -8.32
N GLU A 137 2.15 -9.52 -7.63
CA GLU A 137 1.39 -10.62 -7.02
C GLU A 137 -0.12 -10.39 -7.14
N ILE A 138 -0.88 -11.48 -7.29
CA ILE A 138 -2.34 -11.49 -7.18
C ILE A 138 -2.78 -12.58 -6.20
N ALA A 139 -3.89 -12.35 -5.50
CA ALA A 139 -4.44 -13.34 -4.59
C ALA A 139 -4.99 -14.55 -5.35
N PRO A 140 -4.84 -15.79 -4.83
CA PRO A 140 -5.51 -16.95 -5.40
C PRO A 140 -7.03 -16.74 -5.41
N GLY A 141 -7.69 -17.05 -6.54
CA GLY A 141 -9.13 -16.86 -6.73
C GLY A 141 -9.53 -15.54 -7.40
N ILE A 142 -8.59 -14.64 -7.61
CA ILE A 142 -8.79 -13.33 -8.27
C ILE A 142 -8.52 -13.44 -9.77
N ASP A 143 -9.43 -12.86 -10.56
CA ASP A 143 -9.29 -12.72 -12.01
C ASP A 143 -8.58 -11.40 -12.35
N LEU A 144 -7.49 -11.48 -13.12
CA LEU A 144 -6.65 -10.33 -13.46
C LEU A 144 -7.44 -9.24 -14.20
N GLN A 145 -8.28 -9.61 -15.17
CA GLN A 145 -9.00 -8.64 -15.99
C GLN A 145 -10.16 -7.99 -15.23
N ARG A 146 -11.00 -8.82 -14.61
CA ARG A 146 -12.22 -8.36 -13.94
C ARG A 146 -11.92 -7.68 -12.60
N ASP A 147 -11.07 -8.30 -11.78
CA ASP A 147 -10.92 -7.92 -10.37
C ASP A 147 -9.75 -6.95 -10.14
N ILE A 148 -8.83 -6.83 -11.11
CA ILE A 148 -7.70 -5.91 -11.03
C ILE A 148 -7.82 -4.82 -12.10
N LEU A 149 -7.63 -5.15 -13.37
CA LEU A 149 -7.49 -4.14 -14.43
C LEU A 149 -8.76 -3.32 -14.65
N ALA A 150 -9.94 -3.93 -14.58
CA ALA A 150 -11.21 -3.21 -14.68
C ALA A 150 -11.49 -2.28 -13.49
N GLN A 151 -10.83 -2.51 -12.36
CA GLN A 151 -10.98 -1.72 -11.12
C GLN A 151 -9.92 -0.60 -10.98
N MET A 152 -9.09 -0.41 -12.00
CA MET A 152 -8.09 0.67 -12.08
C MET A 152 -8.48 1.66 -13.18
N ASP A 153 -8.02 2.91 -13.08
CA ASP A 153 -8.21 3.93 -14.13
C ASP A 153 -6.96 4.07 -15.02
N PHE A 154 -5.98 3.22 -14.83
CA PHE A 154 -4.80 3.09 -15.68
C PHE A 154 -4.39 1.62 -15.81
N ALA A 155 -3.62 1.29 -16.85
CA ALA A 155 -3.03 -0.03 -17.03
C ALA A 155 -1.67 -0.06 -16.33
N PRO A 156 -1.49 -0.86 -15.27
CA PRO A 156 -0.20 -1.01 -14.63
C PRO A 156 0.73 -1.86 -15.52
N LYS A 157 2.03 -1.74 -15.30
CA LYS A 157 2.96 -2.75 -15.80
C LYS A 157 2.67 -4.09 -15.11
N ILE A 158 2.68 -5.18 -15.87
CA ILE A 158 2.52 -6.52 -15.32
C ILE A 158 3.88 -7.19 -15.35
N SER A 159 4.32 -7.67 -14.20
CA SER A 159 5.60 -8.37 -14.09
C SER A 159 5.60 -9.64 -14.96
N PRO A 160 6.66 -9.89 -15.73
CA PRO A 160 6.82 -11.17 -16.42
C PRO A 160 6.94 -12.36 -15.45
N GLN A 161 7.19 -12.07 -14.17
CA GLN A 161 7.24 -13.04 -13.08
C GLN A 161 6.06 -12.85 -12.12
N LEU A 162 4.89 -12.44 -12.64
CA LEU A 162 3.67 -12.33 -11.84
C LEU A 162 3.38 -13.67 -11.15
N LYS A 163 3.21 -13.63 -9.84
CA LYS A 163 2.97 -14.83 -9.02
C LYS A 163 1.68 -14.71 -8.21
N LEU A 164 1.24 -15.83 -7.66
CA LEU A 164 0.18 -15.84 -6.67
C LEU A 164 0.76 -15.51 -5.29
N MET A 165 -0.03 -14.78 -4.49
CA MET A 165 0.22 -14.65 -3.06
C MET A 165 0.19 -16.02 -2.39
N ASP A 166 0.87 -16.16 -1.24
CA ASP A 166 0.84 -17.39 -0.48
C ASP A 166 -0.61 -17.74 -0.06
N ALA A 167 -1.05 -18.95 -0.42
CA ALA A 167 -2.39 -19.42 -0.12
C ALA A 167 -2.67 -19.53 1.40
N HIS A 168 -1.63 -19.63 2.23
CA HIS A 168 -1.80 -19.64 3.69
C HIS A 168 -2.38 -18.34 4.24
N ILE A 169 -2.21 -17.19 3.55
CA ILE A 169 -2.81 -15.90 3.92
C ILE A 169 -4.35 -15.96 3.93
N PHE A 170 -4.93 -16.87 3.12
CA PHE A 170 -6.36 -16.99 2.88
C PHE A 170 -6.97 -18.25 3.50
N ARG A 171 -6.36 -18.79 4.55
CA ARG A 171 -6.84 -19.91 5.35
C ARG A 171 -7.14 -19.45 6.76
N ASP A 172 -8.01 -20.18 7.46
CA ASP A 172 -8.36 -19.90 8.86
C ASP A 172 -7.29 -20.40 9.84
N GLU A 173 -6.45 -21.33 9.40
CA GLU A 173 -5.39 -21.89 10.23
C GLU A 173 -4.23 -20.89 10.39
N LYS A 174 -3.47 -21.01 11.47
CA LYS A 174 -2.25 -20.23 11.68
C LYS A 174 -1.25 -20.53 10.56
N MET A 175 -0.58 -19.50 10.07
CA MET A 175 0.40 -19.63 8.99
C MET A 175 1.64 -20.47 9.38
N GLY A 176 1.88 -20.70 10.67
CA GLY A 176 3.06 -21.47 11.15
C GLY A 176 4.39 -20.77 10.84
N LEU A 177 4.39 -19.44 10.75
CA LEU A 177 5.62 -18.68 10.54
C LEU A 177 6.57 -18.87 11.71
N THR A 178 7.82 -19.24 11.42
CA THR A 178 8.95 -19.24 12.37
C THR A 178 9.84 -18.04 12.05
N ILE A 179 10.31 -17.38 13.08
CA ILE A 179 11.35 -16.35 12.99
C ILE A 179 12.66 -17.08 13.28
N ASP A 180 13.50 -17.25 12.27
CA ASP A 180 14.85 -17.78 12.41
C ASP A 180 15.82 -16.69 12.87
#